data_f8b3a9ef322a63650014e7dbebd5d333
#
_entry.id   f8b3a9ef322a63650014e7dbebd5d333
#
_cell.length_a   1.000
_cell.length_b   1.000
_cell.length_c   1.000
_cell.angle_alpha   90.00
_cell.angle_beta   90.00
_cell.angle_gamma   90.00
#
_symmetry.space_group_name_H-M   'P 1'
#
loop_
_entity.id
_entity.type
_entity.pdbx_description
1 polymer ?
#
loop_
_entity_poly.entity_id
_entity_poly.type
_entity_poly.pdbx_seq_one_letter_code
_entity_poly.pdbx_strand_id
1 'polypeptide(L)'
;GLVAPLLGLLVAGLVISSVARAVRASRGVGPGGGTWDDDGGQVMAMPGRAYLYKLQLALGRSARGIQERLADFATQGDTSTEAGLATLLQQTALEILREKDAVRYASAEARGPLSLTNAETAMNGVALAERSRFAVERVRGADGRVSRSSVAAEEGREVLELVVVTLVVATRVPLEKFGTLSSEEELGALLAELGGVSPDGILGLEVIWTPADPDDSMTEMDVMTTYPELRSL
;
A
#
# COMPACT_ATOMS: atom_id res chain seq x y z
N GLY A 1 -42.51 -11.12 -3.24
CA GLY A 1 -41.26 -11.25 -2.56
C GLY A 1 -40.17 -11.47 -3.59
N LEU A 2 -39.47 -10.41 -4.05
CA LEU A 2 -38.23 -10.52 -4.81
C LEU A 2 -37.10 -10.32 -3.81
N VAL A 3 -36.38 -11.41 -3.52
CA VAL A 3 -35.10 -11.38 -2.82
C VAL A 3 -34.08 -10.89 -3.85
N ALA A 4 -33.65 -9.63 -3.76
CA ALA A 4 -32.56 -9.12 -4.52
C ALA A 4 -31.28 -9.87 -4.07
N PRO A 5 -30.44 -10.38 -4.98
CA PRO A 5 -29.17 -10.98 -4.59
C PRO A 5 -28.27 -9.87 -4.05
N LEU A 6 -27.74 -10.09 -2.85
CA LEU A 6 -26.61 -9.36 -2.29
C LEU A 6 -25.41 -9.62 -3.20
N LEU A 7 -25.32 -8.90 -4.30
CA LEU A 7 -24.17 -8.95 -5.20
C LEU A 7 -23.09 -8.02 -4.66
N GLY A 8 -21.99 -8.64 -4.29
CA GLY A 8 -20.70 -8.08 -4.56
C GLY A 8 -20.16 -7.14 -3.49
N LEU A 9 -19.57 -7.74 -2.47
CA LEU A 9 -18.49 -7.14 -1.72
C LEU A 9 -17.28 -7.03 -2.67
N LEU A 10 -17.25 -6.02 -3.53
CA LEU A 10 -16.04 -5.67 -4.27
C LEU A 10 -15.13 -4.93 -3.29
N VAL A 11 -14.29 -5.69 -2.62
CA VAL A 11 -13.18 -5.14 -1.83
C VAL A 11 -12.19 -4.59 -2.85
N ALA A 12 -12.12 -3.28 -2.98
CA ALA A 12 -11.07 -2.63 -3.75
C ALA A 12 -9.79 -2.66 -2.91
N GLY A 13 -9.03 -3.68 -3.13
CA GLY A 13 -7.74 -3.92 -2.52
C GLY A 13 -7.26 -5.31 -2.90
N LEU A 14 -6.16 -5.39 -3.62
CA LEU A 14 -5.52 -6.66 -3.89
C LEU A 14 -4.72 -7.06 -2.67
N VAL A 15 -5.18 -8.13 -2.00
CA VAL A 15 -4.44 -8.72 -0.89
C VAL A 15 -3.53 -9.78 -1.42
N ILE A 16 -2.23 -9.53 -1.37
CA ILE A 16 -1.21 -10.49 -1.76
C ILE A 16 -0.28 -10.71 -0.58
N SER A 17 -0.54 -11.73 0.21
CA SER A 17 0.36 -12.12 1.28
C SER A 17 1.17 -13.35 0.86
N SER A 18 2.45 -13.15 0.55
CA SER A 18 3.40 -14.25 0.31
C SER A 18 4.29 -14.54 1.53
N VAL A 19 4.22 -13.73 2.59
CA VAL A 19 4.98 -13.94 3.83
C VAL A 19 4.70 -15.32 4.44
N ALA A 20 3.45 -15.80 4.37
CA ALA A 20 3.07 -17.14 4.82
C ALA A 20 3.84 -18.26 4.10
N ARG A 21 4.21 -18.05 2.85
CA ARG A 21 4.96 -19.03 2.03
C ARG A 21 6.44 -19.04 2.41
N ALA A 22 7.03 -17.87 2.64
CA ALA A 22 8.41 -17.75 3.10
C ALA A 22 8.61 -18.40 4.50
N VAL A 23 7.63 -18.23 5.39
CA VAL A 23 7.63 -18.89 6.72
C VAL A 23 7.56 -20.41 6.60
N ARG A 24 6.77 -20.94 5.67
CA ARG A 24 6.70 -22.40 5.44
C ARG A 24 7.99 -22.94 4.82
N ALA A 25 8.61 -22.23 3.88
CA ALA A 25 9.87 -22.63 3.27
C ALA A 25 11.01 -22.64 4.29
N SER A 26 11.07 -21.68 5.20
CA SER A 26 12.11 -21.59 6.23
C SER A 26 12.02 -22.68 7.32
N ARG A 27 10.83 -23.28 7.53
CA ARG A 27 10.64 -24.40 8.47
C ARG A 27 11.16 -25.74 7.95
N GLY A 28 11.47 -25.84 6.66
CA GLY A 28 11.98 -27.06 6.02
C GLY A 28 13.51 -27.15 5.93
N VAL A 29 14.24 -26.11 6.32
CA VAL A 29 15.71 -26.13 6.27
C VAL A 29 16.25 -26.40 7.67
N GLY A 30 16.76 -27.62 7.86
CA GLY A 30 17.47 -28.02 9.07
C GLY A 30 18.78 -27.27 9.28
N PRO A 31 19.38 -27.31 10.47
CA PRO A 31 20.57 -26.54 10.80
C PRO A 31 21.80 -27.11 10.09
N GLY A 32 22.17 -26.52 8.95
CA GLY A 32 23.43 -26.79 8.25
C GLY A 32 24.38 -25.62 8.46
N GLY A 33 25.50 -25.88 9.13
CA GLY A 33 26.52 -24.88 9.43
C GLY A 33 27.16 -24.30 8.16
N GLY A 34 27.29 -22.99 8.09
CA GLY A 34 28.02 -22.24 7.08
C GLY A 34 29.14 -21.44 7.68
N THR A 35 30.32 -21.63 7.13
CA THR A 35 31.59 -20.94 7.41
C THR A 35 31.55 -19.46 7.05
N TRP A 36 32.27 -18.66 7.85
CA TRP A 36 32.46 -17.22 7.67
C TRP A 36 33.57 -16.97 6.65
N ASP A 37 33.30 -16.19 5.60
CA ASP A 37 34.31 -15.51 4.82
C ASP A 37 33.97 -14.02 4.72
N ASP A 38 34.96 -13.21 5.11
CA ASP A 38 34.98 -11.76 5.17
C ASP A 38 35.43 -11.22 3.81
N ASP A 39 34.55 -10.55 3.06
CA ASP A 39 34.95 -9.41 2.22
C ASP A 39 33.75 -8.69 1.59
N GLY A 40 33.77 -7.34 1.68
CA GLY A 40 33.15 -6.42 0.71
C GLY A 40 31.63 -6.18 0.80
N GLY A 41 31.18 -5.32 1.69
CA GLY A 41 30.15 -4.27 1.45
C GLY A 41 28.82 -4.61 0.78
N GLN A 42 28.37 -5.87 0.77
CA GLN A 42 26.99 -6.21 0.40
C GLN A 42 26.15 -6.33 1.66
N VAL A 43 25.05 -5.59 1.72
CA VAL A 43 24.02 -5.76 2.76
C VAL A 43 23.41 -7.14 2.57
N MET A 44 24.01 -8.16 3.21
CA MET A 44 23.55 -9.54 3.10
C MET A 44 22.18 -9.65 3.76
N ALA A 45 21.22 -10.23 3.01
CA ALA A 45 19.95 -10.68 3.55
C ALA A 45 20.23 -11.64 4.72
N MET A 46 19.98 -11.18 5.95
CA MET A 46 20.12 -12.05 7.13
C MET A 46 19.02 -13.10 7.13
N PRO A 47 19.34 -14.42 7.16
CA PRO A 47 18.32 -15.46 7.15
C PRO A 47 17.31 -15.26 8.27
N GLY A 48 16.02 -15.21 7.92
CA GLY A 48 14.91 -15.10 8.88
C GLY A 48 14.58 -13.71 9.37
N ARG A 49 15.18 -12.65 8.80
CA ARG A 49 14.77 -11.26 9.08
C ARG A 49 13.88 -10.71 7.99
N ALA A 50 12.98 -9.83 8.38
CA ALA A 50 12.09 -9.11 7.50
C ALA A 50 11.94 -7.65 7.93
N TYR A 51 11.60 -6.80 7.00
CA TYR A 51 11.28 -5.39 7.21
C TYR A 51 9.90 -5.14 6.64
N LEU A 52 9.09 -4.36 7.33
CA LEU A 52 7.74 -4.02 6.92
C LEU A 52 7.65 -2.51 6.72
N TYR A 53 7.12 -2.12 5.58
CA TYR A 53 6.96 -0.74 5.15
C TYR A 53 5.51 -0.44 4.83
N LYS A 54 5.02 0.70 5.28
CA LYS A 54 3.71 1.23 4.91
C LYS A 54 3.90 2.63 4.32
N LEU A 55 3.52 2.81 3.07
CA LEU A 55 3.44 4.10 2.39
C LEU A 55 1.97 4.42 2.13
N GLN A 56 1.51 5.57 2.60
CA GLN A 56 0.17 6.08 2.36
C GLN A 56 0.24 7.42 1.66
N LEU A 57 -0.56 7.58 0.61
CA LEU A 57 -0.57 8.77 -0.24
C LEU A 57 -2.01 9.17 -0.51
N ALA A 58 -2.33 10.45 -0.32
CA ALA A 58 -3.58 11.02 -0.78
C ALA A 58 -3.32 11.84 -2.03
N LEU A 59 -3.92 11.42 -3.15
CA LEU A 59 -3.76 11.99 -4.48
C LEU A 59 -4.99 12.79 -4.87
N GLY A 60 -4.79 13.93 -5.49
CA GLY A 60 -5.85 14.78 -6.00
C GLY A 60 -6.49 14.26 -7.28
N ARG A 61 -7.56 14.91 -7.69
CA ARG A 61 -8.40 14.53 -8.84
C ARG A 61 -7.67 14.33 -10.17
N SER A 62 -6.51 14.96 -10.38
CA SER A 62 -5.70 14.77 -11.59
C SER A 62 -5.22 13.31 -11.76
N ALA A 63 -5.13 12.56 -10.66
CA ALA A 63 -4.73 11.13 -10.66
C ALA A 63 -5.93 10.16 -10.72
N ARG A 64 -7.11 10.58 -11.14
CA ARG A 64 -8.34 9.74 -11.17
C ARG A 64 -8.15 8.37 -11.81
N GLY A 65 -7.39 8.28 -12.89
CA GLY A 65 -7.14 7.01 -13.56
C GLY A 65 -6.28 6.02 -12.77
N ILE A 66 -5.72 6.41 -11.61
CA ILE A 66 -4.84 5.52 -10.85
C ILE A 66 -5.60 4.30 -10.30
N GLN A 67 -6.85 4.48 -9.86
CA GLN A 67 -7.68 3.39 -9.33
C GLN A 67 -7.91 2.29 -10.37
N GLU A 68 -8.26 2.67 -11.60
CA GLU A 68 -8.44 1.73 -12.71
C GLU A 68 -7.14 1.00 -13.04
N ARG A 69 -6.01 1.73 -13.12
CA ARG A 69 -4.70 1.14 -13.41
C ARG A 69 -4.24 0.18 -12.31
N LEU A 70 -4.45 0.53 -11.04
CA LEU A 70 -4.15 -0.36 -9.92
C LEU A 70 -5.03 -1.62 -9.93
N ALA A 71 -6.31 -1.49 -10.31
CA ALA A 71 -7.22 -2.61 -10.46
C ALA A 71 -6.79 -3.54 -11.63
N ASP A 72 -6.33 -2.96 -12.74
CA ASP A 72 -5.80 -3.70 -13.88
C ASP A 72 -4.52 -4.48 -13.49
N PHE A 73 -3.58 -3.84 -12.80
CA PHE A 73 -2.38 -4.51 -12.30
C PHE A 73 -2.73 -5.66 -11.35
N ALA A 74 -3.71 -5.43 -10.47
CA ALA A 74 -4.21 -6.43 -9.54
C ALA A 74 -4.81 -7.66 -10.26
N THR A 75 -5.53 -7.42 -11.34
CA THR A 75 -6.21 -8.47 -12.12
C THR A 75 -5.23 -9.27 -12.99
N GLN A 76 -4.23 -8.61 -13.56
CA GLN A 76 -3.27 -9.20 -14.50
C GLN A 76 -2.01 -9.73 -13.83
N GLY A 77 -1.70 -9.27 -12.61
CA GLY A 77 -0.48 -9.60 -11.89
C GLY A 77 -0.43 -11.05 -11.41
N ASP A 78 0.71 -11.70 -11.55
CA ASP A 78 0.99 -12.98 -10.89
C ASP A 78 1.37 -12.75 -9.43
N THR A 79 0.42 -12.98 -8.54
CA THR A 79 0.61 -12.82 -7.10
C THR A 79 1.11 -14.07 -6.40
N SER A 80 1.34 -15.12 -7.18
CA SER A 80 1.74 -16.42 -6.67
C SER A 80 3.26 -16.60 -6.54
N THR A 81 4.05 -15.73 -7.19
CA THR A 81 5.52 -15.80 -7.23
C THR A 81 6.16 -14.51 -6.72
N GLU A 82 7.40 -14.62 -6.20
CA GLU A 82 8.21 -13.45 -5.80
C GLU A 82 8.48 -12.53 -7.00
N ALA A 83 8.71 -13.09 -8.18
CA ALA A 83 8.89 -12.33 -9.41
C ALA A 83 7.64 -11.55 -9.80
N GLY A 84 6.47 -12.15 -9.68
CA GLY A 84 5.20 -11.48 -9.95
C GLY A 84 4.92 -10.37 -8.94
N LEU A 85 5.19 -10.59 -7.66
CA LEU A 85 5.07 -9.56 -6.62
C LEU A 85 6.02 -8.37 -6.87
N ALA A 86 7.28 -8.64 -7.23
CA ALA A 86 8.24 -7.59 -7.55
C ALA A 86 7.80 -6.78 -8.78
N THR A 87 7.29 -7.46 -9.81
CA THR A 87 6.74 -6.80 -11.01
C THR A 87 5.54 -5.91 -10.67
N LEU A 88 4.62 -6.40 -9.84
CA LEU A 88 3.45 -5.63 -9.41
C LEU A 88 3.86 -4.41 -8.57
N LEU A 89 4.81 -4.57 -7.64
CA LEU A 89 5.36 -3.47 -6.87
C LEU A 89 6.01 -2.41 -7.76
N GLN A 90 6.82 -2.85 -8.74
CA GLN A 90 7.44 -1.96 -9.71
C GLN A 90 6.41 -1.18 -10.53
N GLN A 91 5.41 -1.86 -11.09
CA GLN A 91 4.34 -1.22 -11.85
C GLN A 91 3.57 -0.20 -11.01
N THR A 92 3.22 -0.56 -9.79
CA THR A 92 2.53 0.32 -8.84
C THR A 92 3.36 1.54 -8.48
N ALA A 93 4.65 1.35 -8.13
CA ALA A 93 5.55 2.43 -7.79
C ALA A 93 5.77 3.40 -8.97
N LEU A 94 5.95 2.87 -10.19
CA LEU A 94 6.09 3.68 -11.40
C LEU A 94 4.82 4.47 -11.71
N GLU A 95 3.65 3.88 -11.50
CA GLU A 95 2.38 4.57 -11.74
C GLU A 95 2.19 5.73 -10.76
N ILE A 96 2.46 5.51 -9.48
CA ILE A 96 2.42 6.57 -8.47
C ILE A 96 3.47 7.66 -8.79
N LEU A 97 4.65 7.26 -9.23
CA LEU A 97 5.72 8.21 -9.60
C LEU A 97 5.32 9.14 -10.76
N ARG A 98 4.52 8.64 -11.72
CA ARG A 98 3.97 9.46 -12.81
C ARG A 98 2.96 10.49 -12.31
N GLU A 99 2.24 10.14 -11.26
CA GLU A 99 1.21 10.97 -10.64
C GLU A 99 1.71 11.73 -9.40
N LYS A 100 3.04 11.79 -9.16
CA LYS A 100 3.61 12.36 -7.93
C LYS A 100 3.17 13.81 -7.67
N ASP A 101 3.02 14.60 -8.73
CA ASP A 101 2.60 16.01 -8.64
C ASP A 101 1.13 16.16 -8.16
N ALA A 102 0.35 15.07 -8.22
CA ALA A 102 -1.01 15.01 -7.69
C ALA A 102 -1.04 14.65 -6.19
N VAL A 103 0.06 14.19 -5.60
CA VAL A 103 0.13 13.84 -4.18
C VAL A 103 0.02 15.11 -3.34
N ARG A 104 -0.90 15.11 -2.39
CA ARG A 104 -1.15 16.21 -1.46
C ARG A 104 -0.69 15.91 -0.04
N TYR A 105 -0.87 14.66 0.37
CA TYR A 105 -0.51 14.18 1.70
C TYR A 105 0.19 12.85 1.59
N ALA A 106 1.16 12.63 2.47
CA ALA A 106 1.92 11.39 2.51
C ALA A 106 2.22 10.98 3.96
N SER A 107 2.41 9.66 4.16
CA SER A 107 2.97 9.08 5.38
C SER A 107 3.78 7.85 5.01
N ALA A 108 4.97 7.71 5.58
CA ALA A 108 5.81 6.55 5.40
C ALA A 108 6.24 6.01 6.77
N GLU A 109 5.98 4.73 6.99
CA GLU A 109 6.34 4.01 8.22
C GLU A 109 7.23 2.81 7.89
N ALA A 110 8.26 2.60 8.71
CA ALA A 110 9.14 1.44 8.62
C ALA A 110 9.18 0.70 9.95
N ARG A 111 9.16 -0.62 9.90
CA ARG A 111 9.28 -1.51 11.06
C ARG A 111 10.28 -2.62 10.75
N GLY A 112 11.22 -2.84 11.63
CA GLY A 112 12.18 -3.94 11.50
C GLY A 112 13.54 -3.63 12.12
N PRO A 113 14.39 -4.64 12.18
CA PRO A 113 14.19 -6.01 11.70
C PRO A 113 13.18 -6.81 12.54
N LEU A 114 12.35 -7.62 11.87
CA LEU A 114 11.36 -8.51 12.46
C LEU A 114 11.70 -9.97 12.11
N SER A 115 11.19 -10.92 12.91
CA SER A 115 11.12 -12.31 12.44
C SER A 115 10.08 -12.43 11.30
N LEU A 116 10.23 -13.44 10.43
CA LEU A 116 9.25 -13.67 9.34
C LEU A 116 7.82 -13.81 9.88
N THR A 117 7.63 -14.52 11.00
CA THR A 117 6.31 -14.68 11.63
C THR A 117 5.75 -13.36 12.14
N ASN A 118 6.59 -12.51 12.75
CA ASN A 118 6.16 -11.20 13.24
C ASN A 118 5.86 -10.26 12.07
N ALA A 119 6.62 -10.33 10.98
CA ALA A 119 6.35 -9.53 9.78
C ALA A 119 5.02 -9.92 9.13
N GLU A 120 4.73 -11.23 9.02
CA GLU A 120 3.44 -11.73 8.54
C GLU A 120 2.28 -11.24 9.42
N THR A 121 2.41 -11.38 10.73
CA THR A 121 1.38 -10.92 11.68
C THR A 121 1.16 -9.41 11.57
N ALA A 122 2.25 -8.65 11.50
CA ALA A 122 2.18 -7.19 11.40
C ALA A 122 1.57 -6.75 10.07
N MET A 123 1.94 -7.39 8.94
CA MET A 123 1.39 -7.11 7.62
C MET A 123 -0.12 -7.37 7.58
N ASN A 124 -0.55 -8.53 8.08
CA ASN A 124 -1.97 -8.87 8.16
C ASN A 124 -2.74 -7.90 9.06
N GLY A 125 -2.13 -7.45 10.17
CA GLY A 125 -2.72 -6.46 11.07
C GLY A 125 -2.91 -5.10 10.40
N VAL A 126 -1.92 -4.62 9.65
CA VAL A 126 -2.01 -3.35 8.89
C VAL A 126 -3.09 -3.48 7.82
N ALA A 127 -3.09 -4.54 7.04
CA ALA A 127 -4.08 -4.76 5.99
C ALA A 127 -5.51 -4.82 6.53
N LEU A 128 -5.72 -5.50 7.65
CA LEU A 128 -7.02 -5.55 8.31
C LEU A 128 -7.46 -4.17 8.79
N ALA A 129 -6.55 -3.39 9.38
CA ALA A 129 -6.84 -2.02 9.83
C ALA A 129 -7.26 -1.12 8.67
N GLU A 130 -6.54 -1.15 7.56
CA GLU A 130 -6.87 -0.34 6.37
C GLU A 130 -8.24 -0.73 5.78
N ARG A 131 -8.55 -2.02 5.69
CA ARG A 131 -9.87 -2.49 5.23
C ARG A 131 -10.99 -2.09 6.18
N SER A 132 -10.73 -2.03 7.48
CA SER A 132 -11.71 -1.61 8.47
C SER A 132 -12.05 -0.12 8.33
N ARG A 133 -11.07 0.73 7.97
CA ARG A 133 -11.30 2.15 7.66
C ARG A 133 -12.30 2.31 6.51
N PHE A 134 -12.14 1.51 5.45
CA PHE A 134 -13.03 1.49 4.31
C PHE A 134 -14.47 1.07 4.68
N ALA A 135 -14.64 0.07 5.55
CA ALA A 135 -15.97 -0.38 5.99
C ALA A 135 -16.73 0.72 6.76
N VAL A 136 -16.03 1.50 7.59
CA VAL A 136 -16.61 2.63 8.34
C VAL A 136 -17.05 3.75 7.41
N GLU A 137 -16.29 4.03 6.37
CA GLU A 137 -16.62 5.04 5.35
C GLU A 137 -17.91 4.69 4.60
N ARG A 138 -18.08 3.43 4.17
CA ARG A 138 -19.31 2.96 3.52
C ARG A 138 -20.55 3.10 4.38
N VAL A 139 -20.45 2.85 5.67
CA VAL A 139 -21.57 3.02 6.61
C VAL A 139 -21.97 4.51 6.71
N ARG A 140 -20.99 5.41 6.72
CA ARG A 140 -21.25 6.85 6.72
C ARG A 140 -21.87 7.35 5.41
N GLY A 141 -21.47 6.79 4.26
CA GLY A 141 -22.05 7.12 2.94
C GLY A 141 -23.45 6.55 2.74
N ALA A 142 -23.78 5.40 3.35
CA ALA A 142 -25.09 4.75 3.23
C ALA A 142 -26.23 5.49 3.95
N ASP A 143 -25.92 6.39 4.89
CA ASP A 143 -26.91 7.19 5.64
C ASP A 143 -27.54 8.35 4.84
N GLY A 144 -27.43 8.33 3.49
CA GLY A 144 -28.13 9.25 2.61
C GLY A 144 -27.71 10.72 2.74
N ARG A 145 -26.55 10.99 3.32
CA ARG A 145 -26.00 12.33 3.35
C ARG A 145 -25.52 12.70 1.95
N VAL A 146 -26.24 13.60 1.33
CA VAL A 146 -25.80 14.35 0.15
C VAL A 146 -24.31 14.67 0.31
N SER A 147 -23.53 14.29 -0.66
CA SER A 147 -22.09 14.55 -0.67
C SER A 147 -21.83 15.97 -0.22
N ARG A 148 -21.04 16.17 0.85
CA ARG A 148 -20.65 17.50 1.33
C ARG A 148 -19.97 18.33 0.25
N SER A 149 -19.49 17.69 -0.82
CA SER A 149 -18.95 18.35 -1.99
C SER A 149 -19.97 19.23 -2.71
N SER A 150 -21.26 18.84 -2.72
CA SER A 150 -22.31 19.67 -3.31
C SER A 150 -22.60 20.93 -2.48
N VAL A 151 -22.55 20.82 -1.16
CA VAL A 151 -22.78 21.97 -0.26
C VAL A 151 -21.59 22.95 -0.30
N ALA A 152 -20.37 22.43 -0.34
CA ALA A 152 -19.18 23.28 -0.40
C ALA A 152 -19.00 23.96 -1.79
N ALA A 153 -19.47 23.30 -2.86
CA ALA A 153 -19.51 23.90 -4.20
C ALA A 153 -20.52 25.07 -4.26
N GLU A 154 -21.62 25.02 -3.51
CA GLU A 154 -22.56 26.13 -3.37
C GLU A 154 -21.96 27.32 -2.60
N GLU A 155 -20.96 27.08 -1.73
CA GLU A 155 -20.24 28.12 -0.98
C GLU A 155 -19.04 28.69 -1.75
N GLY A 156 -18.78 28.26 -3.00
CA GLY A 156 -17.68 28.75 -3.83
C GLY A 156 -16.29 28.30 -3.35
N ARG A 157 -16.20 27.29 -2.48
CA ARG A 157 -14.93 26.65 -2.08
C ARG A 157 -14.59 25.52 -3.04
N GLU A 158 -13.36 25.51 -3.50
CA GLU A 158 -12.82 24.37 -4.27
C GLU A 158 -12.70 23.16 -3.33
N VAL A 159 -13.53 22.14 -3.57
CA VAL A 159 -13.48 20.90 -2.80
C VAL A 159 -12.38 20.03 -3.39
N LEU A 160 -11.34 19.77 -2.60
CA LEU A 160 -10.33 18.79 -2.98
C LEU A 160 -10.94 17.39 -2.95
N GLU A 161 -11.00 16.77 -4.13
CA GLU A 161 -11.38 15.37 -4.30
C GLU A 161 -10.11 14.52 -4.25
N LEU A 162 -10.05 13.60 -3.30
CA LEU A 162 -8.86 12.81 -2.99
C LEU A 162 -9.13 11.32 -3.09
N VAL A 163 -8.10 10.59 -3.48
CA VAL A 163 -8.03 9.13 -3.41
C VAL A 163 -6.83 8.76 -2.53
N VAL A 164 -7.00 7.88 -1.58
CA VAL A 164 -5.91 7.39 -0.75
C VAL A 164 -5.42 6.05 -1.27
N VAL A 165 -4.12 5.95 -1.52
CA VAL A 165 -3.43 4.70 -1.90
C VAL A 165 -2.50 4.31 -0.76
N THR A 166 -2.62 3.07 -0.30
CA THR A 166 -1.75 2.48 0.73
C THR A 166 -0.98 1.31 0.15
N LEU A 167 0.33 1.36 0.21
CA LEU A 167 1.22 0.24 -0.07
C LEU A 167 1.74 -0.34 1.24
N VAL A 168 1.61 -1.66 1.41
CA VAL A 168 2.24 -2.39 2.50
C VAL A 168 3.20 -3.41 1.90
N VAL A 169 4.48 -3.25 2.17
CA VAL A 169 5.54 -4.04 1.54
C VAL A 169 6.38 -4.71 2.62
N ALA A 170 6.56 -6.02 2.52
CA ALA A 170 7.49 -6.76 3.35
C ALA A 170 8.72 -7.18 2.51
N THR A 171 9.92 -6.94 3.03
CA THR A 171 11.19 -7.23 2.34
C THR A 171 12.16 -7.99 3.22
N ARG A 172 13.15 -8.65 2.59
CA ARG A 172 14.28 -9.33 3.28
C ARG A 172 15.41 -8.37 3.61
N VAL A 173 15.50 -7.26 2.89
CA VAL A 173 16.55 -6.24 3.03
C VAL A 173 15.94 -4.92 3.48
N PRO A 174 16.67 -4.11 4.24
CA PRO A 174 16.20 -2.78 4.60
C PRO A 174 16.10 -1.88 3.36
N LEU A 175 15.10 -0.98 3.37
CA LEU A 175 14.96 0.12 2.43
C LEU A 175 15.37 1.41 3.14
N GLU A 176 16.28 2.17 2.54
CA GLU A 176 16.93 3.30 3.21
C GLU A 176 16.14 4.60 3.12
N LYS A 177 15.27 4.70 2.10
CA LYS A 177 14.51 5.93 1.83
C LYS A 177 13.22 6.05 2.66
N PHE A 178 12.85 5.00 3.41
CA PHE A 178 11.70 5.07 4.29
C PHE A 178 11.99 5.89 5.54
N GLY A 179 11.29 7.01 5.66
CA GLY A 179 11.41 7.96 6.76
C GLY A 179 10.34 9.04 6.66
N THR A 180 10.58 10.17 7.32
CA THR A 180 9.69 11.32 7.20
C THR A 180 9.75 11.87 5.77
N LEU A 181 8.59 11.93 5.11
CA LEU A 181 8.45 12.54 3.80
C LEU A 181 8.06 14.01 3.96
N SER A 182 8.82 14.90 3.36
CA SER A 182 8.62 16.35 3.44
C SER A 182 8.69 17.03 2.07
N SER A 183 8.97 16.28 1.01
CA SER A 183 9.06 16.81 -0.35
C SER A 183 8.71 15.75 -1.41
N GLU A 184 8.29 16.24 -2.59
CA GLU A 184 8.07 15.39 -3.77
C GLU A 184 9.35 14.68 -4.24
N GLU A 185 10.52 15.26 -3.98
CA GLU A 185 11.82 14.66 -4.32
C GLU A 185 12.08 13.43 -3.44
N GLU A 186 11.85 13.53 -2.13
CA GLU A 186 11.97 12.41 -1.19
C GLU A 186 10.97 11.30 -1.52
N LEU A 187 9.73 11.66 -1.87
CA LEU A 187 8.73 10.71 -2.34
C LEU A 187 9.19 10.01 -3.62
N GLY A 188 9.73 10.76 -4.58
CA GLY A 188 10.27 10.20 -5.81
C GLY A 188 11.41 9.21 -5.57
N ALA A 189 12.33 9.53 -4.66
CA ALA A 189 13.44 8.66 -4.29
C ALA A 189 12.95 7.37 -3.60
N LEU A 190 11.96 7.48 -2.71
CA LEU A 190 11.35 6.35 -2.04
C LEU A 190 10.61 5.43 -3.03
N LEU A 191 9.83 5.99 -3.96
CA LEU A 191 9.13 5.22 -4.98
C LEU A 191 10.10 4.52 -5.94
N ALA A 192 11.21 5.16 -6.29
CA ALA A 192 12.27 4.55 -7.09
C ALA A 192 12.92 3.36 -6.36
N GLU A 193 13.18 3.50 -5.06
CA GLU A 193 13.70 2.40 -4.24
C GLU A 193 12.70 1.23 -4.16
N LEU A 194 11.42 1.50 -3.93
CA LEU A 194 10.37 0.48 -3.95
C LEU A 194 10.29 -0.25 -5.30
N GLY A 195 10.32 0.50 -6.41
CA GLY A 195 10.32 -0.06 -7.75
C GLY A 195 11.56 -0.87 -8.09
N GLY A 196 12.65 -0.69 -7.34
CA GLY A 196 13.91 -1.42 -7.47
C GLY A 196 14.00 -2.70 -6.62
N VAL A 197 12.98 -3.03 -5.82
CA VAL A 197 13.00 -4.25 -5.00
C VAL A 197 13.03 -5.50 -5.89
N SER A 198 14.08 -6.31 -5.72
CA SER A 198 14.28 -7.53 -6.50
C SER A 198 13.28 -8.64 -6.10
N PRO A 199 13.05 -9.62 -6.99
CA PRO A 199 12.24 -10.80 -6.63
C PRO A 199 12.71 -11.50 -5.36
N ASP A 200 14.01 -11.68 -5.19
CA ASP A 200 14.58 -12.32 -3.99
C ASP A 200 14.43 -11.45 -2.73
N GLY A 201 14.24 -10.15 -2.90
CA GLY A 201 14.11 -9.18 -1.82
C GLY A 201 12.69 -9.04 -1.28
N ILE A 202 11.66 -9.35 -2.07
CA ILE A 202 10.28 -9.17 -1.68
C ILE A 202 9.75 -10.38 -0.90
N LEU A 203 8.99 -10.12 0.17
CA LEU A 203 8.31 -11.14 0.98
C LEU A 203 6.79 -11.06 0.87
N GLY A 204 6.28 -9.87 0.63
CA GLY A 204 4.84 -9.64 0.54
C GLY A 204 4.53 -8.23 0.06
N LEU A 205 3.36 -8.09 -0.54
CA LEU A 205 2.84 -6.83 -1.05
C LEU A 205 1.34 -6.78 -0.82
N GLU A 206 0.84 -5.65 -0.34
CA GLU A 206 -0.57 -5.27 -0.41
C GLU A 206 -0.69 -3.88 -1.02
N VAL A 207 -1.63 -3.73 -1.92
CA VAL A 207 -1.99 -2.45 -2.53
C VAL A 207 -3.47 -2.22 -2.23
N ILE A 208 -3.76 -1.14 -1.52
CA ILE A 208 -5.11 -0.79 -1.08
C ILE A 208 -5.40 0.63 -1.55
N TRP A 209 -6.58 0.89 -2.06
CA TRP A 209 -7.01 2.25 -2.41
C TRP A 209 -8.43 2.51 -1.92
N THR A 210 -8.69 3.76 -1.59
CA THR A 210 -9.97 4.23 -1.06
C THR A 210 -10.30 5.60 -1.65
N PRO A 211 -11.50 5.82 -2.21
CA PRO A 211 -12.60 4.87 -2.36
C PRO A 211 -12.33 3.77 -3.39
N ALA A 212 -13.16 2.71 -3.35
CA ALA A 212 -13.10 1.60 -4.27
C ALA A 212 -13.60 1.95 -5.67
N ASP A 213 -14.69 2.71 -5.71
CA ASP A 213 -15.34 3.12 -6.94
C ASP A 213 -14.52 4.25 -7.59
N PRO A 214 -14.17 4.15 -8.89
CA PRO A 214 -13.42 5.20 -9.60
C PRO A 214 -14.19 6.53 -9.68
N ASP A 215 -15.51 6.49 -9.58
CA ASP A 215 -16.35 7.68 -9.61
C ASP A 215 -16.49 8.36 -8.26
N ASP A 216 -16.07 7.70 -7.18
CA ASP A 216 -16.08 8.22 -5.83
C ASP A 216 -14.75 8.93 -5.47
N SER A 217 -14.82 9.85 -4.51
CA SER A 217 -13.68 10.55 -3.93
C SER A 217 -13.91 10.87 -2.46
N MET A 218 -12.83 11.12 -1.73
CA MET A 218 -12.87 11.61 -0.36
C MET A 218 -12.65 13.12 -0.35
N THR A 219 -13.34 13.82 0.55
CA THR A 219 -12.98 15.21 0.85
C THR A 219 -11.72 15.26 1.70
N GLU A 220 -11.04 16.42 1.73
CA GLU A 220 -9.89 16.63 2.61
C GLU A 220 -10.21 16.36 4.09
N MET A 221 -11.42 16.74 4.53
CA MET A 221 -11.89 16.47 5.89
C MET A 221 -12.04 14.98 6.17
N ASP A 222 -12.54 14.21 5.19
CA ASP A 222 -12.69 12.76 5.32
C ASP A 222 -11.30 12.09 5.40
N VAL A 223 -10.35 12.53 4.57
CA VAL A 223 -8.98 12.04 4.60
C VAL A 223 -8.32 12.34 5.94
N MET A 224 -8.35 13.58 6.42
CA MET A 224 -7.73 13.95 7.70
C MET A 224 -8.37 13.24 8.90
N THR A 225 -9.66 12.93 8.82
CA THR A 225 -10.36 12.20 9.88
C THR A 225 -10.05 10.71 9.86
N THR A 226 -9.97 10.13 8.67
CA THR A 226 -9.78 8.68 8.49
C THR A 226 -8.31 8.28 8.55
N TYR A 227 -7.41 9.16 8.09
CA TYR A 227 -5.96 8.94 7.99
C TYR A 227 -5.17 10.05 8.70
N PRO A 228 -5.29 10.15 10.04
CA PRO A 228 -4.67 11.24 10.81
C PRO A 228 -3.14 11.22 10.79
N GLU A 229 -2.53 10.14 10.30
CA GLU A 229 -1.08 10.00 10.10
C GLU A 229 -0.54 10.76 8.88
N LEU A 230 -1.40 11.06 7.90
CA LEU A 230 -1.00 11.79 6.69
C LEU A 230 -0.56 13.22 7.00
N ARG A 231 0.49 13.67 6.31
CA ARG A 231 1.02 15.04 6.40
C ARG A 231 1.10 15.63 5.01
N SER A 232 0.96 16.95 4.92
CA SER A 232 1.18 17.69 3.67
C SER A 232 2.61 17.45 3.16
N LEU A 233 2.72 17.24 1.87
CA LEU A 233 3.97 17.01 1.18
C LEU A 233 4.51 18.34 0.64
#